data_c8c52262179688c4276891178095f1df
#
_entry.id   c8c52262179688c4276891178095f1df
#
_cell.length_a   1.000
_cell.length_b   1.000
_cell.length_c   1.000
_cell.angle_alpha   90.00
_cell.angle_beta   90.00
_cell.angle_gamma   90.00
#
_symmetry.space_group_name_H-M   'P 1'
#
loop_
_entity.id
_entity.type
_entity.pdbx_description
1 polymer ?
#
loop_
_entity_poly.entity_id
_entity_poly.type
_entity_poly.pdbx_seq_one_letter_code
_entity_poly.pdbx_strand_id
1 'polypeptide(L)'
;MTSAQICIMIAIIVYLIGMIYIGFRCSKKNNSTDDFYLGGRKLGPFVTAMSAEASDMSSWLLMGLPGVAYLTGISDAGWTAIGLAVGTYINWLIVAKRIRRYTHTCNNSITIPSFFSNRYRDEKKMLQVIAAIFIVIFFIPYTASGFAACGKLFSSLFGVNYLTAMIISAIVIVAYTTLGGFLAASTTDFIQSIIMSVALIVVLIFGVETAGGIGAVIHNASKLPGYLSMTLSYDVNTGKAAPYSALTIVSTAAWGLGYFGMPHILLRFMAIEDEKKLKLSRRVATIWVVISLFVAVFIGVIGYTMSKVGALEMLTGSNSETIIVKISALLSQHGVIFALLAGVILAGILASTMSTSDSQLLAASSAVSSDILGAFRKDSSNKNGSMAAARITLLVISVVAAFIARNPNSSVFAIVSFAWAGFGAAFGPVVLFSLFWKRTNKWGALAGMVCGGSMVFIWKYLIRPLGGIWNIYELLPAFLIACVAIVIVSLLTPKPSKKIEEEFDRVAQMK
;
A
#
# COMPACT_ATOMS: atom_id res chain seq x y z
N MET A 1 20.64 8.56 -25.91
CA MET A 1 19.23 8.90 -25.60
C MET A 1 18.57 9.49 -26.82
N THR A 2 17.37 9.03 -27.15
CA THR A 2 16.55 9.62 -28.23
C THR A 2 15.92 10.94 -27.76
N SER A 3 15.46 11.78 -28.72
CA SER A 3 14.75 13.01 -28.37
C SER A 3 13.52 12.75 -27.48
N ALA A 4 12.80 11.64 -27.71
CA ALA A 4 11.68 11.21 -26.89
C ALA A 4 12.11 10.90 -25.46
N GLN A 5 13.21 10.17 -25.27
CA GLN A 5 13.76 9.88 -23.95
C GLN A 5 14.21 11.13 -23.19
N ILE A 6 14.71 12.14 -23.91
CA ILE A 6 15.09 13.43 -23.30
C ILE A 6 13.82 14.14 -22.80
N CYS A 7 12.75 14.21 -23.60
CA CYS A 7 11.48 14.82 -23.19
C CYS A 7 10.87 14.11 -21.96
N ILE A 8 10.90 12.78 -21.94
CA ILE A 8 10.47 11.98 -20.79
C ILE A 8 11.29 12.34 -19.55
N MET A 9 12.60 12.38 -19.68
CA MET A 9 13.50 12.72 -18.57
C MET A 9 13.25 14.12 -18.03
N ILE A 10 13.01 15.12 -18.91
CA ILE A 10 12.66 16.48 -18.50
C ILE A 10 11.37 16.47 -17.68
N ALA A 11 10.33 15.79 -18.11
CA ALA A 11 9.06 15.71 -17.37
C ALA A 11 9.25 15.06 -15.99
N ILE A 12 10.02 13.98 -15.89
CA ILE A 12 10.35 13.33 -14.62
C ILE A 12 11.16 14.26 -13.70
N ILE A 13 12.16 14.97 -14.24
CA ILE A 13 12.97 15.91 -13.44
C ILE A 13 12.11 17.06 -12.93
N VAL A 14 11.24 17.64 -13.75
CA VAL A 14 10.32 18.71 -13.34
C VAL A 14 9.39 18.22 -12.22
N TYR A 15 8.86 17.00 -12.36
CA TYR A 15 8.08 16.38 -11.31
C TYR A 15 8.87 16.25 -10.00
N LEU A 16 10.08 15.68 -10.03
CA LEU A 16 10.91 15.49 -8.83
C LEU A 16 11.29 16.81 -8.16
N ILE A 17 11.65 17.84 -8.94
CA ILE A 17 11.92 19.18 -8.42
C ILE A 17 10.69 19.75 -7.72
N GLY A 18 9.50 19.60 -8.31
CA GLY A 18 8.24 20.02 -7.71
C GLY A 18 7.99 19.33 -6.36
N MET A 19 8.22 18.03 -6.28
CA MET A 19 8.03 17.25 -5.03
C MET A 19 9.03 17.67 -3.94
N ILE A 20 10.31 17.83 -4.29
CA ILE A 20 11.35 18.31 -3.37
C ILE A 20 11.02 19.72 -2.84
N TYR A 21 10.56 20.61 -3.73
CA TYR A 21 10.15 21.97 -3.33
C TYR A 21 9.01 21.96 -2.32
N ILE A 22 7.97 21.14 -2.55
CA ILE A 22 6.85 20.99 -1.61
C ILE A 22 7.33 20.40 -0.29
N GLY A 23 8.15 19.35 -0.34
CA GLY A 23 8.78 18.76 0.84
C GLY A 23 9.52 19.79 1.68
N PHE A 24 10.35 20.64 1.05
CA PHE A 24 11.07 21.73 1.71
C PHE A 24 10.14 22.80 2.31
N ARG A 25 9.07 23.16 1.62
CA ARG A 25 8.08 24.12 2.13
C ARG A 25 7.35 23.58 3.36
N CYS A 26 6.99 22.32 3.37
CA CYS A 26 6.30 21.66 4.47
C CYS A 26 7.23 21.37 5.66
N SER A 27 8.51 21.09 5.43
CA SER A 27 9.47 20.80 6.51
C SER A 27 9.62 21.97 7.51
N LYS A 28 9.41 23.21 7.05
CA LYS A 28 9.42 24.41 7.91
C LYS A 28 8.26 24.47 8.91
N LYS A 29 7.24 23.61 8.77
CA LYS A 29 6.09 23.54 9.67
C LYS A 29 6.20 22.42 10.71
N ASN A 30 7.26 21.63 10.67
CA ASN A 30 7.50 20.53 11.59
C ASN A 30 8.22 21.06 12.85
N ASN A 31 7.46 21.49 13.85
CA ASN A 31 7.99 22.05 15.09
C ASN A 31 8.03 21.04 16.25
N SER A 32 7.37 19.90 16.12
CA SER A 32 7.28 18.87 17.15
C SER A 32 7.32 17.45 16.56
N THR A 33 7.52 16.46 17.41
CA THR A 33 7.42 15.04 17.03
C THR A 33 6.02 14.69 16.52
N ASP A 34 4.97 15.27 17.12
CA ASP A 34 3.58 15.11 16.72
C ASP A 34 3.32 15.69 15.33
N ASP A 35 3.91 16.85 15.02
CA ASP A 35 3.83 17.44 13.69
C ASP A 35 4.55 16.56 12.67
N PHE A 36 5.72 16.02 13.03
CA PHE A 36 6.52 15.19 12.12
C PHE A 36 5.86 13.86 11.79
N TYR A 37 5.22 13.16 12.76
CA TYR A 37 4.66 11.82 12.55
C TYR A 37 3.15 11.80 12.27
N LEU A 38 2.39 12.84 12.64
CA LEU A 38 0.93 12.88 12.49
C LEU A 38 0.39 14.21 11.94
N GLY A 39 1.27 15.18 11.60
CA GLY A 39 0.89 16.48 11.06
C GLY A 39 0.04 17.32 12.01
N GLY A 40 0.16 17.09 13.34
CA GLY A 40 -0.61 17.79 14.36
C GLY A 40 -2.13 17.60 14.24
N ARG A 41 -2.60 16.55 13.56
CA ARG A 41 -4.02 16.25 13.28
C ARG A 41 -4.76 17.40 12.53
N LYS A 42 -4.11 17.97 11.51
CA LYS A 42 -4.60 19.14 10.76
C LYS A 42 -4.90 18.85 9.29
N LEU A 43 -5.02 17.57 8.89
CA LEU A 43 -5.30 17.24 7.49
C LEU A 43 -6.74 17.59 7.11
N GLY A 44 -6.89 18.33 6.02
CA GLY A 44 -8.20 18.56 5.39
C GLY A 44 -8.77 17.30 4.74
N PRO A 45 -10.08 17.25 4.45
CA PRO A 45 -10.76 16.01 4.03
C PRO A 45 -10.28 15.45 2.69
N PHE A 46 -9.96 16.29 1.70
CA PHE A 46 -9.45 15.85 0.41
C PHE A 46 -8.03 15.30 0.52
N VAL A 47 -7.17 15.99 1.25
CA VAL A 47 -5.79 15.52 1.50
C VAL A 47 -5.82 14.20 2.29
N THR A 48 -6.68 14.09 3.29
CA THR A 48 -6.83 12.85 4.07
C THR A 48 -7.27 11.68 3.17
N ALA A 49 -8.28 11.89 2.30
CA ALA A 49 -8.76 10.87 1.40
C ALA A 49 -7.68 10.43 0.41
N MET A 50 -7.13 11.38 -0.33
CA MET A 50 -6.20 11.07 -1.41
C MET A 50 -4.83 10.62 -0.90
N SER A 51 -4.38 11.13 0.25
CA SER A 51 -3.16 10.64 0.89
C SER A 51 -3.32 9.21 1.43
N ALA A 52 -4.48 8.85 2.01
CA ALA A 52 -4.73 7.49 2.44
C ALA A 52 -4.64 6.51 1.27
N GLU A 53 -5.33 6.82 0.17
CA GLU A 53 -5.39 5.94 -0.98
C GLU A 53 -4.11 5.96 -1.83
N ALA A 54 -3.48 7.12 -2.05
CA ALA A 54 -2.23 7.20 -2.80
C ALA A 54 -1.06 6.54 -2.07
N SER A 55 -1.05 6.57 -0.72
CA SER A 55 -0.03 5.85 0.05
C SER A 55 -0.23 4.33 0.06
N ASP A 56 -1.43 3.86 -0.23
CA ASP A 56 -1.78 2.46 -0.42
C ASP A 56 -1.52 1.99 -1.85
N MET A 57 -2.02 2.76 -2.82
CA MET A 57 -1.95 2.47 -4.25
C MET A 57 -0.54 2.74 -4.81
N SER A 58 0.42 1.92 -4.38
CA SER A 58 1.82 1.99 -4.79
C SER A 58 2.01 1.59 -6.26
N SER A 59 3.25 1.32 -6.63
CA SER A 59 3.58 0.75 -7.93
C SER A 59 2.81 -0.53 -8.29
N TRP A 60 2.23 -1.23 -7.32
CA TRP A 60 1.40 -2.40 -7.61
C TRP A 60 0.13 -2.05 -8.40
N LEU A 61 -0.46 -0.85 -8.19
CA LEU A 61 -1.62 -0.40 -8.97
C LEU A 61 -1.27 -0.13 -10.44
N LEU A 62 -0.12 0.52 -10.70
CA LEU A 62 0.28 0.93 -12.05
C LEU A 62 1.14 -0.11 -12.78
N MET A 63 1.66 -1.10 -12.09
CA MET A 63 2.51 -2.14 -12.65
C MET A 63 2.00 -3.54 -12.33
N GLY A 64 1.84 -3.88 -11.05
CA GLY A 64 1.50 -5.22 -10.60
C GLY A 64 0.13 -5.68 -11.07
N LEU A 65 -0.92 -4.91 -10.77
CA LEU A 65 -2.30 -5.27 -11.10
C LEU A 65 -2.57 -5.36 -12.62
N PRO A 66 -2.12 -4.40 -13.45
CA PRO A 66 -2.18 -4.55 -14.91
C PRO A 66 -1.38 -5.75 -15.42
N GLY A 67 -0.22 -6.06 -14.81
CA GLY A 67 0.59 -7.21 -15.16
C GLY A 67 -0.10 -8.55 -14.90
N VAL A 68 -0.79 -8.68 -13.77
CA VAL A 68 -1.63 -9.85 -13.46
C VAL A 68 -2.77 -9.99 -14.47
N ALA A 69 -3.51 -8.91 -14.72
CA ALA A 69 -4.61 -8.94 -15.69
C ALA A 69 -4.13 -9.23 -17.12
N TYR A 70 -2.95 -8.74 -17.50
CA TYR A 70 -2.32 -9.06 -18.78
C TYR A 70 -2.06 -10.56 -18.95
N LEU A 71 -1.57 -11.24 -17.91
CA LEU A 71 -1.21 -12.66 -17.97
C LEU A 71 -2.42 -13.58 -17.84
N THR A 72 -3.25 -13.36 -16.84
CA THR A 72 -4.27 -14.35 -16.42
C THR A 72 -5.71 -13.94 -16.72
N GLY A 73 -5.91 -12.72 -17.23
CA GLY A 73 -7.23 -12.15 -17.45
C GLY A 73 -7.80 -11.48 -16.21
N ILE A 74 -9.14 -11.34 -16.21
CA ILE A 74 -9.82 -10.47 -15.23
C ILE A 74 -10.14 -11.15 -13.89
N SER A 75 -10.02 -12.47 -13.74
CA SER A 75 -10.46 -13.16 -12.52
C SER A 75 -9.66 -12.74 -11.29
N ASP A 76 -8.36 -12.97 -11.28
CA ASP A 76 -7.50 -12.69 -10.11
C ASP A 76 -7.40 -11.18 -9.83
N ALA A 77 -7.10 -10.40 -10.87
CA ALA A 77 -7.01 -8.95 -10.77
C ALA A 77 -8.37 -8.31 -10.38
N GLY A 78 -9.47 -8.79 -10.94
CA GLY A 78 -10.81 -8.29 -10.68
C GLY A 78 -11.29 -8.58 -9.25
N TRP A 79 -11.13 -9.82 -8.75
CA TRP A 79 -11.50 -10.13 -7.37
C TRP A 79 -10.60 -9.42 -6.35
N THR A 80 -9.31 -9.23 -6.66
CA THR A 80 -8.43 -8.36 -5.86
C THR A 80 -8.98 -6.93 -5.82
N ALA A 81 -9.34 -6.36 -6.97
CA ALA A 81 -9.89 -5.01 -7.07
C ALA A 81 -11.23 -4.87 -6.32
N ILE A 82 -12.14 -5.84 -6.47
CA ILE A 82 -13.43 -5.84 -5.75
C ILE A 82 -13.20 -5.93 -4.24
N GLY A 83 -12.34 -6.84 -3.79
CA GLY A 83 -12.00 -6.99 -2.38
C GLY A 83 -11.47 -5.69 -1.78
N LEU A 84 -10.53 -5.04 -2.46
CA LEU A 84 -9.95 -3.77 -2.03
C LEU A 84 -10.99 -2.63 -2.05
N ALA A 85 -11.80 -2.51 -3.09
CA ALA A 85 -12.85 -1.48 -3.17
C ALA A 85 -13.88 -1.60 -2.03
N VAL A 86 -14.31 -2.83 -1.72
CA VAL A 86 -15.21 -3.12 -0.60
C VAL A 86 -14.50 -2.87 0.74
N GLY A 87 -13.27 -3.35 0.87
CA GLY A 87 -12.49 -3.22 2.09
C GLY A 87 -12.22 -1.76 2.46
N THR A 88 -11.82 -0.93 1.49
CA THR A 88 -11.60 0.51 1.73
C THR A 88 -12.89 1.19 2.16
N TYR A 89 -14.03 0.94 1.46
CA TYR A 89 -15.31 1.51 1.85
C TYR A 89 -15.71 1.18 3.28
N ILE A 90 -15.60 -0.11 3.66
CA ILE A 90 -15.93 -0.57 5.01
C ILE A 90 -14.97 0.04 6.04
N ASN A 91 -13.67 0.09 5.76
CA ASN A 91 -12.67 0.67 6.65
C ASN A 91 -12.98 2.16 6.94
N TRP A 92 -13.26 2.94 5.90
CA TRP A 92 -13.71 4.33 6.06
C TRP A 92 -15.03 4.47 6.81
N LEU A 93 -15.96 3.53 6.61
CA LEU A 93 -17.30 3.58 7.20
C LEU A 93 -17.27 3.32 8.71
N ILE A 94 -16.58 2.24 9.13
CA ILE A 94 -16.66 1.76 10.51
C ILE A 94 -15.44 2.10 11.35
N VAL A 95 -14.22 2.06 10.76
CA VAL A 95 -12.98 2.23 11.52
C VAL A 95 -12.58 3.70 11.65
N ALA A 96 -12.64 4.47 10.56
CA ALA A 96 -12.04 5.80 10.51
C ALA A 96 -12.49 6.75 11.62
N LYS A 97 -13.81 6.88 11.83
CA LYS A 97 -14.36 7.75 12.88
C LYS A 97 -13.98 7.25 14.28
N ARG A 98 -14.05 5.95 14.49
CA ARG A 98 -13.85 5.36 15.81
C ARG A 98 -12.37 5.38 16.23
N ILE A 99 -11.45 5.09 15.31
CA ILE A 99 -10.01 5.17 15.60
C ILE A 99 -9.56 6.63 15.82
N ARG A 100 -10.12 7.60 15.06
CA ARG A 100 -9.84 9.03 15.26
C ARG A 100 -10.20 9.48 16.69
N ARG A 101 -11.38 9.12 17.17
CA ARG A 101 -11.86 9.42 18.52
C ARG A 101 -11.04 8.71 19.58
N TYR A 102 -10.87 7.40 19.41
CA TYR A 102 -10.24 6.57 20.42
C TYR A 102 -8.77 6.95 20.61
N THR A 103 -8.00 7.15 19.55
CA THR A 103 -6.61 7.58 19.68
C THR A 103 -6.44 8.94 20.33
N HIS A 104 -7.39 9.86 20.11
CA HIS A 104 -7.40 11.15 20.80
C HIS A 104 -7.71 10.99 22.29
N THR A 105 -8.70 10.16 22.64
CA THR A 105 -9.11 9.89 24.01
C THR A 105 -8.07 9.09 24.79
N CYS A 106 -7.41 8.11 24.13
CA CYS A 106 -6.36 7.28 24.67
C CYS A 106 -5.01 8.02 24.66
N ASN A 107 -4.83 8.95 25.58
CA ASN A 107 -3.57 9.68 25.79
C ASN A 107 -2.99 10.30 24.52
N ASN A 108 -3.86 10.78 23.61
CA ASN A 108 -3.49 11.36 22.32
C ASN A 108 -2.44 10.51 21.55
N SER A 109 -2.71 9.22 21.40
CA SER A 109 -1.79 8.28 20.73
C SER A 109 -1.49 8.72 19.30
N ILE A 110 -0.21 8.85 18.96
CA ILE A 110 0.26 9.35 17.65
C ILE A 110 0.68 8.21 16.69
N THR A 111 0.86 6.99 17.19
CA THR A 111 1.19 5.79 16.41
C THR A 111 0.20 4.67 16.72
N ILE A 112 0.09 3.69 15.82
CA ILE A 112 -0.74 2.49 16.06
C ILE A 112 -0.18 1.63 17.21
N PRO A 113 1.15 1.40 17.33
CA PRO A 113 1.70 0.72 18.49
C PRO A 113 1.39 1.42 19.82
N SER A 114 1.54 2.75 19.88
CA SER A 114 1.21 3.51 21.08
C SER A 114 -0.28 3.47 21.40
N PHE A 115 -1.16 3.46 20.39
CA PHE A 115 -2.59 3.27 20.59
C PHE A 115 -2.89 1.93 21.27
N PHE A 116 -2.31 0.83 20.83
CA PHE A 116 -2.54 -0.46 21.46
C PHE A 116 -2.07 -0.47 22.92
N SER A 117 -0.88 0.05 23.20
CA SER A 117 -0.35 0.15 24.57
C SER A 117 -1.26 0.99 25.47
N ASN A 118 -1.67 2.16 25.01
CA ASN A 118 -2.54 3.07 25.77
C ASN A 118 -3.95 2.49 25.96
N ARG A 119 -4.53 1.89 24.91
CA ARG A 119 -5.87 1.27 24.92
C ARG A 119 -6.00 0.18 25.98
N TYR A 120 -4.95 -0.62 26.15
CA TYR A 120 -4.94 -1.74 27.11
C TYR A 120 -4.17 -1.42 28.38
N ARG A 121 -3.70 -0.17 28.56
CA ARG A 121 -2.91 0.29 29.70
C ARG A 121 -1.73 -0.65 29.98
N ASP A 122 -0.99 -0.97 28.92
CA ASP A 122 0.17 -1.87 28.98
C ASP A 122 1.40 -1.12 29.50
N GLU A 123 1.55 -1.09 30.82
CA GLU A 123 2.64 -0.40 31.53
C GLU A 123 4.03 -0.88 31.08
N LYS A 124 4.15 -2.16 30.70
CA LYS A 124 5.41 -2.75 30.20
C LYS A 124 5.68 -2.46 28.74
N LYS A 125 4.76 -1.77 28.04
CA LYS A 125 4.83 -1.40 26.63
C LYS A 125 5.11 -2.58 25.69
N MET A 126 4.74 -3.78 26.08
CA MET A 126 4.99 -5.02 25.35
C MET A 126 4.24 -5.05 24.03
N LEU A 127 2.96 -4.62 24.02
CA LEU A 127 2.16 -4.49 22.80
C LEU A 127 2.78 -3.46 21.83
N GLN A 128 3.27 -2.35 22.38
CA GLN A 128 3.91 -1.29 21.59
C GLN A 128 5.16 -1.80 20.88
N VAL A 129 6.05 -2.49 21.61
CA VAL A 129 7.31 -3.02 21.06
C VAL A 129 7.05 -4.11 20.02
N ILE A 130 6.15 -5.07 20.32
CA ILE A 130 5.85 -6.16 19.39
C ILE A 130 5.17 -5.64 18.12
N ALA A 131 4.23 -4.68 18.25
CA ALA A 131 3.64 -4.04 17.11
C ALA A 131 4.69 -3.32 16.24
N ALA A 132 5.61 -2.59 16.87
CA ALA A 132 6.68 -1.91 16.16
C ALA A 132 7.61 -2.89 15.42
N ILE A 133 7.90 -4.05 16.00
CA ILE A 133 8.68 -5.11 15.35
C ILE A 133 7.96 -5.62 14.09
N PHE A 134 6.66 -5.93 14.16
CA PHE A 134 5.88 -6.35 12.99
C PHE A 134 5.81 -5.25 11.91
N ILE A 135 5.71 -3.97 12.31
CA ILE A 135 5.76 -2.84 11.36
C ILE A 135 7.07 -2.87 10.57
N VAL A 136 8.20 -3.03 11.24
CA VAL A 136 9.50 -3.09 10.57
C VAL A 136 9.60 -4.31 9.65
N ILE A 137 9.20 -5.51 10.14
CA ILE A 137 9.27 -6.77 9.39
C ILE A 137 8.50 -6.68 8.06
N PHE A 138 7.31 -6.08 8.05
CA PHE A 138 6.46 -6.07 6.85
C PHE A 138 6.67 -4.82 5.98
N PHE A 139 7.11 -3.69 6.52
CA PHE A 139 7.46 -2.54 5.68
C PHE A 139 8.76 -2.70 4.90
N ILE A 140 9.71 -3.50 5.40
CA ILE A 140 10.96 -3.77 4.65
C ILE A 140 10.66 -4.38 3.27
N PRO A 141 9.97 -5.52 3.13
CA PRO A 141 9.65 -6.07 1.81
C PRO A 141 8.72 -5.14 1.02
N TYR A 142 7.79 -4.45 1.65
CA TYR A 142 6.92 -3.53 0.93
C TYR A 142 7.71 -2.38 0.30
N THR A 143 8.63 -1.75 1.05
CA THR A 143 9.53 -0.72 0.51
C THR A 143 10.43 -1.28 -0.61
N ALA A 144 10.90 -2.53 -0.47
CA ALA A 144 11.67 -3.20 -1.50
C ALA A 144 10.89 -3.34 -2.82
N SER A 145 9.57 -3.56 -2.77
CA SER A 145 8.74 -3.63 -3.99
C SER A 145 8.74 -2.31 -4.76
N GLY A 146 8.73 -1.17 -4.06
CA GLY A 146 8.84 0.15 -4.66
C GLY A 146 10.20 0.37 -5.35
N PHE A 147 11.29 -0.02 -4.70
CA PHE A 147 12.63 0.06 -5.31
C PHE A 147 12.74 -0.84 -6.54
N ALA A 148 12.18 -2.05 -6.49
CA ALA A 148 12.14 -2.96 -7.62
C ALA A 148 11.31 -2.39 -8.79
N ALA A 149 10.18 -1.75 -8.51
CA ALA A 149 9.37 -1.10 -9.52
C ALA A 149 10.12 0.03 -10.24
N CYS A 150 10.83 0.87 -9.50
CA CYS A 150 11.69 1.92 -10.10
C CYS A 150 12.83 1.32 -10.93
N GLY A 151 13.46 0.24 -10.44
CA GLY A 151 14.47 -0.48 -11.19
C GLY A 151 13.95 -0.99 -12.54
N LYS A 152 12.78 -1.63 -12.55
CA LYS A 152 12.09 -2.10 -13.77
C LYS A 152 11.71 -0.95 -14.70
N LEU A 153 11.17 0.15 -14.13
CA LEU A 153 10.77 1.33 -14.89
C LEU A 153 11.95 1.88 -15.71
N PHE A 154 13.03 2.25 -15.05
CA PHE A 154 14.16 2.88 -15.74
C PHE A 154 14.96 1.93 -16.60
N SER A 155 15.11 0.67 -16.20
CA SER A 155 15.77 -0.36 -17.00
C SER A 155 14.99 -0.63 -18.29
N SER A 156 13.66 -0.78 -18.21
CA SER A 156 12.79 -1.02 -19.37
C SER A 156 12.75 0.16 -20.34
N LEU A 157 12.81 1.41 -19.82
CA LEU A 157 12.69 2.61 -20.62
C LEU A 157 14.00 3.07 -21.28
N PHE A 158 15.09 3.05 -20.51
CA PHE A 158 16.38 3.61 -20.93
C PHE A 158 17.44 2.54 -21.25
N GLY A 159 17.13 1.27 -21.04
CA GLY A 159 18.10 0.18 -21.23
C GLY A 159 19.25 0.19 -20.24
N VAL A 160 19.16 0.94 -19.14
CA VAL A 160 20.18 0.98 -18.09
C VAL A 160 20.14 -0.28 -17.24
N ASN A 161 21.27 -0.62 -16.61
CA ASN A 161 21.34 -1.77 -15.72
C ASN A 161 20.31 -1.62 -14.58
N TYR A 162 19.53 -2.69 -14.34
CA TYR A 162 18.47 -2.73 -13.35
C TYR A 162 18.96 -2.31 -11.94
N LEU A 163 20.07 -2.87 -11.49
CA LEU A 163 20.60 -2.62 -10.15
C LEU A 163 21.01 -1.15 -9.97
N THR A 164 21.65 -0.57 -10.99
CA THR A 164 22.04 0.84 -11.00
C THR A 164 20.80 1.74 -10.93
N ALA A 165 19.79 1.47 -11.77
CA ALA A 165 18.54 2.21 -11.78
C ALA A 165 17.81 2.13 -10.43
N MET A 166 17.73 0.94 -9.85
CA MET A 166 17.10 0.68 -8.57
C MET A 166 17.82 1.43 -7.43
N ILE A 167 19.15 1.37 -7.36
CA ILE A 167 19.94 2.05 -6.31
C ILE A 167 19.80 3.57 -6.41
N ILE A 168 19.90 4.15 -7.60
CA ILE A 168 19.73 5.60 -7.79
C ILE A 168 18.34 6.03 -7.35
N SER A 169 17.30 5.29 -7.75
CA SER A 169 15.93 5.57 -7.36
C SER A 169 15.72 5.48 -5.85
N ALA A 170 16.29 4.46 -5.21
CA ALA A 170 16.25 4.31 -3.75
C ALA A 170 16.89 5.51 -3.04
N ILE A 171 18.06 5.98 -3.50
CA ILE A 171 18.72 7.16 -2.95
C ILE A 171 17.83 8.40 -3.05
N VAL A 172 17.18 8.62 -4.20
CA VAL A 172 16.29 9.77 -4.41
C VAL A 172 15.09 9.72 -3.45
N ILE A 173 14.44 8.54 -3.35
CA ILE A 173 13.29 8.34 -2.46
C ILE A 173 13.69 8.59 -1.00
N VAL A 174 14.80 8.01 -0.55
CA VAL A 174 15.30 8.15 0.82
C VAL A 174 15.65 9.60 1.14
N ALA A 175 16.34 10.30 0.24
CA ALA A 175 16.71 11.71 0.41
C ALA A 175 15.45 12.59 0.56
N TYR A 176 14.45 12.38 -0.29
CA TYR A 176 13.19 13.11 -0.24
C TYR A 176 12.41 12.85 1.07
N THR A 177 12.25 11.58 1.44
CA THR A 177 11.51 11.17 2.65
C THR A 177 12.13 11.74 3.92
N THR A 178 13.46 11.80 3.98
CA THR A 178 14.20 12.29 5.16
C THR A 178 13.93 13.77 5.45
N LEU A 179 13.56 14.57 4.45
CA LEU A 179 13.35 16.01 4.55
C LEU A 179 11.93 16.38 5.00
N GLY A 180 10.91 15.64 4.58
CA GLY A 180 9.54 16.16 4.51
C GLY A 180 8.66 15.95 5.75
N GLY A 181 8.69 14.80 6.42
CA GLY A 181 7.73 14.42 7.46
C GLY A 181 6.31 14.17 6.94
N PHE A 182 5.37 13.88 7.86
CA PHE A 182 4.01 13.45 7.52
C PHE A 182 3.16 14.47 6.74
N LEU A 183 3.28 15.76 7.10
CA LEU A 183 2.53 16.81 6.40
C LEU A 183 2.99 16.98 4.95
N ALA A 184 4.30 16.86 4.71
CA ALA A 184 4.86 16.90 3.37
C ALA A 184 4.39 15.68 2.57
N ALA A 185 4.57 14.46 3.12
CA ALA A 185 4.10 13.23 2.50
C ALA A 185 2.61 13.33 2.12
N SER A 186 1.75 13.69 3.07
CA SER A 186 0.31 13.79 2.80
C SER A 186 -0.07 14.85 1.76
N THR A 187 0.66 15.96 1.69
CA THR A 187 0.42 17.01 0.68
C THR A 187 0.88 16.57 -0.70
N THR A 188 2.05 15.93 -0.77
CA THR A 188 2.56 15.40 -2.03
C THR A 188 1.71 14.23 -2.54
N ASP A 189 1.22 13.35 -1.65
CA ASP A 189 0.32 12.25 -1.99
C ASP A 189 -0.94 12.75 -2.72
N PHE A 190 -1.51 13.88 -2.29
CA PHE A 190 -2.66 14.48 -2.97
C PHE A 190 -2.32 14.87 -4.41
N ILE A 191 -1.16 15.47 -4.67
CA ILE A 191 -0.72 15.85 -6.03
C ILE A 191 -0.39 14.59 -6.83
N GLN A 192 0.29 13.64 -6.21
CA GLN A 192 0.67 12.37 -6.81
C GLN A 192 -0.54 11.54 -7.24
N SER A 193 -1.62 11.54 -6.46
CA SER A 193 -2.87 10.88 -6.85
C SER A 193 -3.52 11.48 -8.10
N ILE A 194 -3.38 12.80 -8.30
CA ILE A 194 -3.84 13.47 -9.55
C ILE A 194 -2.99 13.02 -10.73
N ILE A 195 -1.66 12.97 -10.57
CA ILE A 195 -0.75 12.51 -11.62
C ILE A 195 -1.02 11.05 -11.98
N MET A 196 -1.24 10.18 -10.97
CA MET A 196 -1.63 8.78 -11.19
C MET A 196 -2.94 8.66 -11.96
N SER A 197 -3.93 9.49 -11.65
CA SER A 197 -5.23 9.51 -12.35
C SER A 197 -5.06 9.91 -13.82
N VAL A 198 -4.29 10.94 -14.08
CA VAL A 198 -3.96 11.37 -15.45
C VAL A 198 -3.23 10.26 -16.20
N ALA A 199 -2.25 9.61 -15.57
CA ALA A 199 -1.51 8.50 -16.16
C ALA A 199 -2.45 7.35 -16.58
N LEU A 200 -3.34 6.92 -15.69
CA LEU A 200 -4.29 5.86 -15.98
C LEU A 200 -5.24 6.21 -17.14
N ILE A 201 -5.78 7.43 -17.15
CA ILE A 201 -6.71 7.87 -18.19
C ILE A 201 -6.02 7.93 -19.56
N VAL A 202 -4.82 8.49 -19.62
CA VAL A 202 -4.09 8.63 -20.89
C VAL A 202 -3.68 7.26 -21.43
N VAL A 203 -3.17 6.37 -20.57
CA VAL A 203 -2.81 5.01 -20.97
C VAL A 203 -4.04 4.24 -21.46
N LEU A 204 -5.19 4.40 -20.78
CA LEU A 204 -6.45 3.79 -21.19
C LEU A 204 -6.86 4.22 -22.59
N ILE A 205 -6.91 5.54 -22.84
CA ILE A 205 -7.37 6.10 -24.13
C ILE A 205 -6.42 5.67 -25.24
N PHE A 206 -5.13 5.93 -25.10
CA PHE A 206 -4.13 5.59 -26.11
C PHE A 206 -4.05 4.10 -26.36
N GLY A 207 -4.13 3.29 -25.28
CA GLY A 207 -4.08 1.83 -25.39
C GLY A 207 -5.28 1.25 -26.16
N VAL A 208 -6.50 1.75 -25.90
CA VAL A 208 -7.71 1.33 -26.63
C VAL A 208 -7.60 1.69 -28.11
N GLU A 209 -7.16 2.92 -28.43
CA GLU A 209 -6.99 3.37 -29.81
C GLU A 209 -5.96 2.52 -30.56
N THR A 210 -4.80 2.31 -29.97
CA THR A 210 -3.71 1.51 -30.57
C THR A 210 -4.08 0.03 -30.69
N ALA A 211 -4.92 -0.50 -29.80
CA ALA A 211 -5.43 -1.88 -29.88
C ALA A 211 -6.48 -2.08 -31.00
N GLY A 212 -6.89 -1.02 -31.70
CA GLY A 212 -7.93 -1.05 -32.73
C GLY A 212 -9.35 -0.84 -32.21
N GLY A 213 -9.48 -0.18 -31.03
CA GLY A 213 -10.75 0.14 -30.38
C GLY A 213 -11.24 -0.92 -29.41
N ILE A 214 -12.28 -0.57 -28.64
CA ILE A 214 -12.83 -1.43 -27.58
C ILE A 214 -13.35 -2.78 -28.11
N GLY A 215 -13.91 -2.78 -29.33
CA GLY A 215 -14.38 -4.01 -29.98
C GLY A 215 -13.24 -5.00 -30.27
N ALA A 216 -12.09 -4.49 -30.73
CA ALA A 216 -10.89 -5.30 -30.96
C ALA A 216 -10.32 -5.84 -29.64
N VAL A 217 -10.32 -5.04 -28.59
CA VAL A 217 -9.90 -5.47 -27.25
C VAL A 217 -10.73 -6.65 -26.76
N ILE A 218 -12.05 -6.51 -26.76
CA ILE A 218 -12.97 -7.57 -26.31
C ILE A 218 -12.84 -8.82 -27.20
N HIS A 219 -12.80 -8.64 -28.52
CA HIS A 219 -12.69 -9.73 -29.47
C HIS A 219 -11.40 -10.55 -29.28
N ASN A 220 -10.25 -9.90 -29.14
CA ASN A 220 -8.96 -10.59 -28.93
C ASN A 220 -8.87 -11.24 -27.55
N ALA A 221 -9.34 -10.57 -26.51
CA ALA A 221 -9.37 -11.11 -25.17
C ALA A 221 -10.31 -12.32 -25.03
N SER A 222 -11.47 -12.32 -25.72
CA SER A 222 -12.42 -13.44 -25.70
C SER A 222 -11.91 -14.70 -26.39
N LYS A 223 -10.88 -14.61 -27.22
CA LYS A 223 -10.25 -15.78 -27.85
C LYS A 223 -9.42 -16.60 -26.85
N LEU A 224 -9.02 -16.03 -25.72
CA LEU A 224 -8.32 -16.74 -24.68
C LEU A 224 -9.32 -17.44 -23.75
N PRO A 225 -9.21 -18.77 -23.55
CA PRO A 225 -10.13 -19.49 -22.68
C PRO A 225 -10.12 -18.96 -21.24
N GLY A 226 -11.29 -18.49 -20.76
CA GLY A 226 -11.45 -18.01 -19.39
C GLY A 226 -10.91 -16.59 -19.10
N TYR A 227 -10.28 -15.91 -20.05
CA TYR A 227 -9.58 -14.64 -19.81
C TYR A 227 -10.51 -13.49 -19.38
N LEU A 228 -11.73 -13.42 -19.93
CA LEU A 228 -12.77 -12.45 -19.55
C LEU A 228 -13.79 -13.02 -18.55
N SER A 229 -13.48 -14.12 -17.89
CA SER A 229 -14.36 -14.74 -16.90
C SER A 229 -13.97 -14.34 -15.49
N MET A 230 -14.95 -14.18 -14.60
CA MET A 230 -14.75 -13.99 -13.17
C MET A 230 -14.64 -15.31 -12.40
N THR A 231 -14.99 -16.44 -13.03
CA THR A 231 -15.00 -17.80 -12.42
C THR A 231 -14.03 -18.76 -13.08
N LEU A 232 -13.32 -18.31 -14.11
CA LEU A 232 -12.23 -19.01 -14.78
C LEU A 232 -11.05 -18.07 -14.89
N SER A 233 -9.83 -18.60 -14.90
CA SER A 233 -8.60 -17.84 -15.20
C SER A 233 -7.91 -18.45 -16.42
N TYR A 234 -7.19 -17.65 -17.16
CA TYR A 234 -6.33 -18.14 -18.23
C TYR A 234 -5.01 -18.63 -17.64
N ASP A 235 -4.66 -19.87 -17.92
CA ASP A 235 -3.35 -20.43 -17.56
C ASP A 235 -2.36 -20.24 -18.71
N VAL A 236 -1.39 -19.38 -18.53
CA VAL A 236 -0.37 -19.02 -19.52
C VAL A 236 0.47 -20.24 -19.93
N ASN A 237 0.71 -21.19 -19.00
CA ASN A 237 1.58 -22.34 -19.24
C ASN A 237 0.90 -23.40 -20.09
N THR A 238 -0.40 -23.60 -19.92
CA THR A 238 -1.18 -24.63 -20.63
C THR A 238 -2.01 -24.09 -21.78
N GLY A 239 -2.22 -22.76 -21.84
CA GLY A 239 -3.09 -22.11 -22.82
C GLY A 239 -4.57 -22.43 -22.63
N LYS A 240 -4.99 -22.93 -21.46
CA LYS A 240 -6.35 -23.38 -21.15
C LYS A 240 -6.99 -22.54 -20.05
N ALA A 241 -8.32 -22.65 -19.95
CA ALA A 241 -9.05 -22.12 -18.82
C ALA A 241 -8.83 -23.01 -17.59
N ALA A 242 -8.49 -22.40 -16.46
CA ALA A 242 -8.44 -23.05 -15.16
C ALA A 242 -9.62 -22.57 -14.29
N PRO A 243 -10.28 -23.48 -13.52
CA PRO A 243 -11.37 -23.09 -12.63
C PRO A 243 -10.90 -22.11 -11.54
N TYR A 244 -11.65 -21.03 -11.35
CA TYR A 244 -11.44 -20.08 -10.27
C TYR A 244 -12.52 -20.33 -9.21
N SER A 245 -12.21 -21.20 -8.26
CA SER A 245 -13.18 -21.75 -7.29
C SER A 245 -13.75 -20.67 -6.35
N ALA A 246 -14.90 -20.94 -5.75
CA ALA A 246 -15.50 -20.05 -4.74
C ALA A 246 -14.54 -19.79 -3.57
N LEU A 247 -13.76 -20.78 -3.14
CA LEU A 247 -12.73 -20.61 -2.11
C LEU A 247 -11.62 -19.66 -2.56
N THR A 248 -11.18 -19.80 -3.82
CA THR A 248 -10.18 -18.88 -4.42
C THR A 248 -10.74 -17.46 -4.50
N ILE A 249 -12.00 -17.29 -4.91
CA ILE A 249 -12.69 -16.00 -4.97
C ILE A 249 -12.70 -15.33 -3.59
N VAL A 250 -13.17 -16.04 -2.55
CA VAL A 250 -13.21 -15.49 -1.18
C VAL A 250 -11.81 -15.17 -0.68
N SER A 251 -10.86 -16.03 -0.98
CA SER A 251 -9.45 -15.83 -0.61
C SER A 251 -8.84 -14.59 -1.27
N THR A 252 -9.08 -14.41 -2.57
CA THR A 252 -8.57 -13.23 -3.29
C THR A 252 -9.29 -11.95 -2.86
N ALA A 253 -10.62 -12.00 -2.70
CA ALA A 253 -11.38 -10.87 -2.17
C ALA A 253 -10.96 -10.47 -0.73
N ALA A 254 -10.35 -11.39 0.01
CA ALA A 254 -9.79 -11.10 1.34
C ALA A 254 -8.67 -10.05 1.35
N TRP A 255 -8.14 -9.62 0.20
CA TRP A 255 -7.28 -8.44 0.11
C TRP A 255 -7.90 -7.23 0.84
N GLY A 256 -9.21 -7.06 0.78
CA GLY A 256 -9.92 -6.00 1.49
C GLY A 256 -9.76 -6.01 3.01
N LEU A 257 -9.49 -7.17 3.62
CA LEU A 257 -9.24 -7.28 5.06
C LEU A 257 -7.93 -6.58 5.48
N GLY A 258 -7.00 -6.42 4.56
CA GLY A 258 -5.73 -5.73 4.81
C GLY A 258 -5.90 -4.29 5.28
N TYR A 259 -6.91 -3.58 4.77
CA TYR A 259 -7.17 -2.19 5.13
C TYR A 259 -7.32 -1.95 6.63
N PHE A 260 -7.90 -2.90 7.35
CA PHE A 260 -8.09 -2.78 8.80
C PHE A 260 -6.78 -2.78 9.59
N GLY A 261 -5.69 -3.29 8.98
CA GLY A 261 -4.40 -3.43 9.64
C GLY A 261 -3.29 -2.53 9.11
N MET A 262 -3.51 -1.73 8.07
CA MET A 262 -2.44 -0.92 7.45
C MET A 262 -2.11 0.34 8.26
N PRO A 263 -0.94 0.40 8.93
CA PRO A 263 -0.64 1.49 9.85
C PRO A 263 -0.65 2.87 9.20
N HIS A 264 -0.06 3.01 8.01
CA HIS A 264 0.03 4.28 7.31
C HIS A 264 -1.34 4.81 6.83
N ILE A 265 -2.30 3.93 6.51
CA ILE A 265 -3.68 4.32 6.18
C ILE A 265 -4.41 4.76 7.44
N LEU A 266 -4.33 3.97 8.52
CA LEU A 266 -4.97 4.28 9.79
C LEU A 266 -4.47 5.63 10.37
N LEU A 267 -3.19 5.96 10.18
CA LEU A 267 -2.63 7.26 10.57
C LEU A 267 -3.35 8.43 9.87
N ARG A 268 -3.78 8.29 8.60
CA ARG A 268 -4.54 9.35 7.91
C ARG A 268 -5.89 9.59 8.57
N PHE A 269 -6.57 8.52 9.01
CA PHE A 269 -7.81 8.67 9.79
C PHE A 269 -7.58 9.39 11.12
N MET A 270 -6.48 9.08 11.78
CA MET A 270 -6.09 9.75 13.03
C MET A 270 -5.74 11.23 12.82
N ALA A 271 -5.19 11.58 11.65
CA ALA A 271 -4.65 12.90 11.33
C ALA A 271 -5.68 13.92 10.84
N ILE A 272 -6.91 13.51 10.53
CA ILE A 272 -7.95 14.43 10.04
C ILE A 272 -8.28 15.51 11.08
N GLU A 273 -8.44 16.76 10.62
CA GLU A 273 -8.73 17.91 11.47
C GLU A 273 -10.10 17.81 12.18
N ASP A 274 -11.13 17.38 11.44
CA ASP A 274 -12.51 17.25 11.94
C ASP A 274 -13.10 15.91 11.51
N GLU A 275 -13.57 15.12 12.49
CA GLU A 275 -14.19 13.81 12.22
C GLU A 275 -15.49 13.89 11.41
N LYS A 276 -16.20 15.03 11.43
CA LYS A 276 -17.42 15.25 10.64
C LYS A 276 -17.12 15.22 9.14
N LYS A 277 -15.91 15.60 8.75
CA LYS A 277 -15.44 15.60 7.36
C LYS A 277 -15.07 14.20 6.82
N LEU A 278 -14.97 13.19 7.69
CA LEU A 278 -14.68 11.80 7.27
C LEU A 278 -15.70 11.24 6.27
N LYS A 279 -16.97 11.70 6.32
CA LYS A 279 -17.97 11.29 5.33
C LYS A 279 -17.62 11.77 3.92
N LEU A 280 -17.07 12.97 3.78
CA LEU A 280 -16.59 13.49 2.50
C LEU A 280 -15.34 12.72 2.05
N SER A 281 -14.37 12.54 2.94
CA SER A 281 -13.16 11.78 2.65
C SER A 281 -13.47 10.35 2.16
N ARG A 282 -14.39 9.65 2.83
CA ARG A 282 -14.84 8.31 2.41
C ARG A 282 -15.37 8.30 0.98
N ARG A 283 -16.22 9.27 0.62
CA ARG A 283 -16.79 9.34 -0.74
C ARG A 283 -15.71 9.54 -1.79
N VAL A 284 -14.81 10.49 -1.56
CA VAL A 284 -13.70 10.80 -2.46
C VAL A 284 -12.78 9.57 -2.61
N ALA A 285 -12.35 9.00 -1.49
CA ALA A 285 -11.49 7.82 -1.47
C ALA A 285 -12.11 6.63 -2.23
N THR A 286 -13.37 6.29 -1.91
CA THR A 286 -14.04 5.13 -2.52
C THR A 286 -14.23 5.31 -4.02
N ILE A 287 -14.65 6.50 -4.48
CA ILE A 287 -14.83 6.76 -5.93
C ILE A 287 -13.49 6.63 -6.64
N TRP A 288 -12.44 7.23 -6.09
CA TRP A 288 -11.11 7.18 -6.68
C TRP A 288 -10.57 5.75 -6.77
N VAL A 289 -10.70 4.96 -5.69
CA VAL A 289 -10.26 3.56 -5.64
C VAL A 289 -10.98 2.70 -6.68
N VAL A 290 -12.32 2.79 -6.73
CA VAL A 290 -13.12 1.99 -7.68
C VAL A 290 -12.71 2.28 -9.12
N ILE A 291 -12.58 3.57 -9.49
CA ILE A 291 -12.20 3.96 -10.85
C ILE A 291 -10.76 3.51 -11.16
N SER A 292 -9.82 3.79 -10.27
CA SER A 292 -8.40 3.47 -10.49
C SER A 292 -8.15 1.98 -10.63
N LEU A 293 -8.76 1.16 -9.77
CA LEU A 293 -8.64 -0.30 -9.83
C LEU A 293 -9.26 -0.88 -11.11
N PHE A 294 -10.47 -0.42 -11.47
CA PHE A 294 -11.13 -0.86 -12.69
C PHE A 294 -10.28 -0.53 -13.94
N VAL A 295 -9.79 0.70 -14.03
CA VAL A 295 -8.96 1.14 -15.15
C VAL A 295 -7.65 0.35 -15.20
N ALA A 296 -7.00 0.12 -14.06
CA ALA A 296 -5.75 -0.64 -14.00
C ALA A 296 -5.91 -2.09 -14.49
N VAL A 297 -6.98 -2.78 -14.08
CA VAL A 297 -7.30 -4.14 -14.57
C VAL A 297 -7.54 -4.11 -16.07
N PHE A 298 -8.30 -3.13 -16.57
CA PHE A 298 -8.64 -3.04 -17.99
C PHE A 298 -7.41 -2.70 -18.85
N ILE A 299 -6.46 -1.90 -18.35
CA ILE A 299 -5.18 -1.63 -19.02
C ILE A 299 -4.39 -2.94 -19.25
N GLY A 300 -4.45 -3.89 -18.32
CA GLY A 300 -3.83 -5.20 -18.52
C GLY A 300 -4.41 -5.95 -19.71
N VAL A 301 -5.74 -5.97 -19.83
CA VAL A 301 -6.46 -6.59 -20.97
C VAL A 301 -6.16 -5.88 -22.29
N ILE A 302 -6.12 -4.54 -22.29
CA ILE A 302 -5.74 -3.74 -23.44
C ILE A 302 -4.31 -4.06 -23.87
N GLY A 303 -3.37 -4.08 -22.91
CA GLY A 303 -1.96 -4.37 -23.14
C GLY A 303 -1.75 -5.74 -23.80
N TYR A 304 -2.49 -6.77 -23.36
CA TYR A 304 -2.49 -8.07 -24.05
C TYR A 304 -2.92 -7.93 -25.52
N THR A 305 -4.01 -7.22 -25.77
CA THR A 305 -4.48 -7.00 -27.15
C THR A 305 -3.44 -6.25 -28.00
N MET A 306 -2.82 -5.19 -27.45
CA MET A 306 -1.75 -4.46 -28.13
C MET A 306 -0.58 -5.38 -28.53
N SER A 307 -0.20 -6.30 -27.64
CA SER A 307 0.82 -7.29 -27.95
C SER A 307 0.34 -8.28 -29.02
N LYS A 308 -0.92 -8.68 -28.98
CA LYS A 308 -1.53 -9.64 -29.93
C LYS A 308 -1.62 -9.07 -31.35
N VAL A 309 -1.89 -7.76 -31.49
CA VAL A 309 -1.92 -7.09 -32.81
C VAL A 309 -0.53 -6.63 -33.27
N GLY A 310 0.53 -6.92 -32.51
CA GLY A 310 1.91 -6.59 -32.88
C GLY A 310 2.37 -5.16 -32.58
N ALA A 311 1.54 -4.36 -31.87
CA ALA A 311 1.91 -3.00 -31.46
C ALA A 311 2.96 -3.01 -30.33
N LEU A 312 2.98 -4.06 -29.52
CA LEU A 312 3.97 -4.31 -28.46
C LEU A 312 4.48 -5.74 -28.52
N GLU A 313 5.67 -5.96 -27.98
CA GLU A 313 6.18 -7.33 -27.77
C GLU A 313 5.32 -8.10 -26.75
N MET A 314 5.26 -9.43 -26.86
CA MET A 314 4.60 -10.26 -25.87
C MET A 314 5.41 -10.27 -24.57
N LEU A 315 4.74 -9.96 -23.46
CA LEU A 315 5.35 -9.92 -22.14
C LEU A 315 5.09 -11.24 -21.40
N THR A 316 6.10 -11.72 -20.67
CA THR A 316 6.03 -12.98 -19.91
C THR A 316 6.48 -12.78 -18.47
N GLY A 317 5.94 -13.59 -17.56
CA GLY A 317 6.30 -13.55 -16.14
C GLY A 317 6.22 -12.14 -15.54
N SER A 318 7.20 -11.78 -14.73
CA SER A 318 7.22 -10.46 -14.07
C SER A 318 7.45 -9.27 -15.02
N ASN A 319 7.81 -9.52 -16.29
CA ASN A 319 7.92 -8.44 -17.29
C ASN A 319 6.55 -7.88 -17.67
N SER A 320 5.44 -8.61 -17.48
CA SER A 320 4.08 -8.10 -17.67
C SER A 320 3.79 -6.86 -16.83
N GLU A 321 4.44 -6.72 -15.69
CA GLU A 321 4.34 -5.55 -14.82
C GLU A 321 4.87 -4.26 -15.49
N THR A 322 5.60 -4.36 -16.60
CA THR A 322 6.09 -3.19 -17.35
C THR A 322 5.11 -2.70 -18.44
N ILE A 323 3.90 -3.26 -18.52
CA ILE A 323 2.97 -2.95 -19.62
C ILE A 323 2.69 -1.45 -19.78
N ILE A 324 2.44 -0.71 -18.70
CA ILE A 324 2.24 0.74 -18.75
C ILE A 324 3.50 1.46 -19.24
N VAL A 325 4.69 0.99 -18.85
CA VAL A 325 5.98 1.54 -19.32
C VAL A 325 6.12 1.35 -20.83
N LYS A 326 5.79 0.15 -21.34
CA LYS A 326 5.84 -0.15 -22.79
C LYS A 326 4.83 0.68 -23.58
N ILE A 327 3.59 0.81 -23.10
CA ILE A 327 2.57 1.67 -23.71
C ILE A 327 3.05 3.13 -23.74
N SER A 328 3.65 3.62 -22.64
CA SER A 328 4.19 4.99 -22.57
C SER A 328 5.37 5.20 -23.52
N ALA A 329 6.24 4.20 -23.64
CA ALA A 329 7.35 4.25 -24.60
C ALA A 329 6.85 4.31 -26.05
N LEU A 330 5.79 3.56 -26.40
CA LEU A 330 5.15 3.64 -27.71
C LEU A 330 4.50 5.00 -27.94
N LEU A 331 3.74 5.53 -26.97
CA LEU A 331 3.15 6.87 -27.03
C LEU A 331 4.20 7.94 -27.33
N SER A 332 5.36 7.86 -26.73
CA SER A 332 6.43 8.86 -26.86
C SER A 332 6.99 8.99 -28.28
N GLN A 333 6.73 8.03 -29.17
CA GLN A 333 7.19 8.05 -30.57
C GLN A 333 6.33 8.94 -31.49
N HIS A 334 5.18 9.42 -30.99
CA HIS A 334 4.22 10.23 -31.76
C HIS A 334 4.51 11.75 -31.73
N GLY A 335 5.69 12.16 -31.27
CA GLY A 335 6.15 13.55 -31.27
C GLY A 335 6.38 14.11 -29.86
N VAL A 336 6.86 15.36 -29.79
CA VAL A 336 7.36 15.98 -28.55
C VAL A 336 6.27 16.07 -27.48
N ILE A 337 5.04 16.46 -27.84
CA ILE A 337 3.93 16.59 -26.88
C ILE A 337 3.59 15.22 -26.28
N PHE A 338 3.53 14.18 -27.09
CA PHE A 338 3.27 12.82 -26.65
C PHE A 338 4.43 12.25 -25.83
N ALA A 339 5.67 12.63 -26.14
CA ALA A 339 6.84 12.27 -25.34
C ALA A 339 6.81 12.92 -23.93
N LEU A 340 6.42 14.20 -23.83
CA LEU A 340 6.21 14.85 -22.54
C LEU A 340 5.05 14.21 -21.76
N LEU A 341 3.96 13.87 -22.43
CA LEU A 341 2.82 13.19 -21.82
C LEU A 341 3.20 11.79 -21.32
N ALA A 342 3.98 11.03 -22.12
CA ALA A 342 4.58 9.78 -21.67
C ALA A 342 5.45 9.97 -20.41
N GLY A 343 6.21 11.06 -20.35
CA GLY A 343 6.97 11.43 -19.15
C GLY A 343 6.09 11.68 -17.93
N VAL A 344 4.92 12.30 -18.09
CA VAL A 344 3.93 12.48 -17.00
C VAL A 344 3.36 11.13 -16.56
N ILE A 345 3.07 10.20 -17.47
CA ILE A 345 2.61 8.85 -17.14
C ILE A 345 3.67 8.12 -16.30
N LEU A 346 4.91 8.17 -16.73
CA LEU A 346 6.03 7.51 -16.04
C LEU A 346 6.35 8.18 -14.71
N ALA A 347 6.18 9.51 -14.60
CA ALA A 347 6.18 10.21 -13.34
C ALA A 347 5.03 9.76 -12.44
N GLY A 348 3.89 9.30 -12.98
CA GLY A 348 2.80 8.66 -12.23
C GLY A 348 3.23 7.36 -11.54
N ILE A 349 4.05 6.52 -12.19
CA ILE A 349 4.63 5.31 -11.57
C ILE A 349 5.60 5.69 -10.44
N LEU A 350 6.45 6.71 -10.65
CA LEU A 350 7.31 7.24 -9.60
C LEU A 350 6.50 7.83 -8.46
N ALA A 351 5.43 8.57 -8.77
CA ALA A 351 4.53 9.17 -7.81
C ALA A 351 3.90 8.10 -6.90
N SER A 352 3.36 7.04 -7.48
CA SER A 352 2.78 5.92 -6.73
C SER A 352 3.80 5.19 -5.86
N THR A 353 5.04 5.08 -6.34
CA THR A 353 6.13 4.48 -5.55
C THR A 353 6.57 5.39 -4.41
N MET A 354 6.73 6.69 -4.67
CA MET A 354 7.22 7.65 -3.67
C MET A 354 6.19 7.88 -2.56
N SER A 355 4.89 8.06 -2.89
CA SER A 355 3.81 8.26 -1.91
C SER A 355 3.69 7.11 -0.91
N THR A 356 3.93 5.90 -1.38
CA THR A 356 3.89 4.72 -0.53
C THR A 356 5.19 4.55 0.26
N SER A 357 6.34 4.66 -0.40
CA SER A 357 7.65 4.45 0.26
C SER A 357 7.93 5.46 1.35
N ASP A 358 7.60 6.75 1.16
CA ASP A 358 7.80 7.77 2.19
C ASP A 358 6.89 7.52 3.41
N SER A 359 5.64 7.14 3.18
CA SER A 359 4.69 6.80 4.24
C SER A 359 5.11 5.57 5.04
N GLN A 360 5.63 4.55 4.37
CA GLN A 360 6.15 3.33 4.99
C GLN A 360 7.44 3.59 5.78
N LEU A 361 8.37 4.32 5.19
CA LEU A 361 9.63 4.67 5.83
C LEU A 361 9.41 5.56 7.06
N LEU A 362 8.49 6.52 7.00
CA LEU A 362 8.09 7.34 8.14
C LEU A 362 7.46 6.49 9.24
N ALA A 363 6.51 5.60 8.91
CA ALA A 363 5.86 4.74 9.88
C ALA A 363 6.85 3.75 10.52
N ALA A 364 7.74 3.13 9.73
CA ALA A 364 8.76 2.23 10.24
C ALA A 364 9.81 2.95 11.09
N SER A 365 10.22 4.15 10.69
CA SER A 365 11.16 4.94 11.50
C SER A 365 10.55 5.41 12.82
N SER A 366 9.25 5.76 12.83
CA SER A 366 8.53 6.08 14.06
C SER A 366 8.39 4.88 14.98
N ALA A 367 8.11 3.70 14.41
CA ALA A 367 8.01 2.45 15.16
C ALA A 367 9.32 2.14 15.91
N VAL A 368 10.48 2.34 15.30
CA VAL A 368 11.76 2.12 15.98
C VAL A 368 12.09 3.26 16.93
N SER A 369 12.03 4.53 16.47
CA SER A 369 12.52 5.67 17.24
C SER A 369 11.60 6.06 18.40
N SER A 370 10.28 6.02 18.18
CA SER A 370 9.29 6.41 19.19
C SER A 370 8.75 5.22 19.97
N ASP A 371 8.48 4.10 19.28
CA ASP A 371 7.80 2.97 19.93
C ASP A 371 8.79 1.99 20.57
N ILE A 372 9.89 1.60 19.90
CA ILE A 372 10.89 0.70 20.50
C ILE A 372 11.82 1.49 21.41
N LEU A 373 12.60 2.44 20.88
CA LEU A 373 13.59 3.15 21.67
C LEU A 373 12.96 4.02 22.77
N GLY A 374 11.78 4.63 22.49
CA GLY A 374 11.01 5.37 23.46
C GLY A 374 10.43 4.52 24.60
N ALA A 375 10.22 3.21 24.38
CA ALA A 375 9.79 2.29 25.43
C ALA A 375 10.88 2.06 26.47
N PHE A 376 12.15 2.08 26.07
CA PHE A 376 13.31 1.81 26.96
C PHE A 376 13.98 3.07 27.51
N ARG A 377 13.67 4.26 26.97
CA ARG A 377 14.23 5.55 27.47
C ARG A 377 13.50 6.01 28.72
N LYS A 378 14.26 6.33 29.76
CA LYS A 378 13.76 6.94 31.01
C LYS A 378 13.58 8.47 30.89
N ASP A 379 14.27 9.15 29.97
CA ASP A 379 14.26 10.60 29.78
C ASP A 379 13.68 10.97 28.42
N SER A 380 12.53 11.63 28.41
CA SER A 380 11.82 12.09 27.20
C SER A 380 12.30 13.47 26.69
N SER A 381 13.30 14.10 27.33
CA SER A 381 13.68 15.48 27.05
C SER A 381 14.58 15.68 25.82
N ASN A 382 15.22 14.62 25.31
CA ASN A 382 16.17 14.74 24.20
C ASN A 382 15.50 14.57 22.82
N LYS A 383 14.82 15.63 22.35
CA LYS A 383 14.17 15.69 21.02
C LYS A 383 15.14 15.46 19.85
N ASN A 384 16.37 15.96 19.94
CA ASN A 384 17.39 15.82 18.89
C ASN A 384 17.83 14.36 18.71
N GLY A 385 17.98 13.61 19.80
CA GLY A 385 18.33 12.20 19.77
C GLY A 385 17.22 11.32 19.15
N SER A 386 15.96 11.71 19.30
CA SER A 386 14.83 10.98 18.67
C SER A 386 14.81 11.18 17.15
N MET A 387 15.07 12.39 16.65
CA MET A 387 15.10 12.68 15.22
C MET A 387 16.31 12.03 14.52
N ALA A 388 17.48 12.02 15.17
CA ALA A 388 18.65 11.30 14.65
C ALA A 388 18.39 9.80 14.54
N ALA A 389 17.79 9.20 15.58
CA ALA A 389 17.41 7.79 15.57
C ALA A 389 16.41 7.48 14.44
N ALA A 390 15.42 8.34 14.19
CA ALA A 390 14.49 8.19 13.09
C ALA A 390 15.19 8.15 11.73
N ARG A 391 16.10 9.09 11.48
CA ARG A 391 16.85 9.16 10.21
C ARG A 391 17.78 7.95 10.01
N ILE A 392 18.49 7.52 11.06
CA ILE A 392 19.36 6.34 11.01
C ILE A 392 18.52 5.09 10.71
N THR A 393 17.39 4.92 11.39
CA THR A 393 16.47 3.78 11.13
C THR A 393 15.98 3.77 9.70
N LEU A 394 15.58 4.92 9.17
CA LEU A 394 15.14 5.07 7.79
C LEU A 394 16.24 4.60 6.81
N LEU A 395 17.48 5.03 7.02
CA LEU A 395 18.61 4.59 6.20
C LEU A 395 18.86 3.08 6.30
N VAL A 396 18.85 2.51 7.50
CA VAL A 396 19.06 1.06 7.70
C VAL A 396 17.97 0.25 7.00
N ILE A 397 16.70 0.62 7.19
CA ILE A 397 15.57 -0.04 6.52
C ILE A 397 15.71 0.04 5.00
N SER A 398 16.10 1.20 4.47
CA SER A 398 16.27 1.39 3.03
C SER A 398 17.40 0.54 2.45
N VAL A 399 18.50 0.37 3.17
CA VAL A 399 19.60 -0.51 2.74
C VAL A 399 19.14 -1.97 2.69
N VAL A 400 18.43 -2.44 3.72
CA VAL A 400 17.89 -3.81 3.74
C VAL A 400 16.86 -4.00 2.63
N ALA A 401 15.98 -3.03 2.41
CA ALA A 401 14.98 -3.07 1.33
C ALA A 401 15.65 -3.11 -0.05
N ALA A 402 16.71 -2.33 -0.29
CA ALA A 402 17.48 -2.35 -1.54
C ALA A 402 18.14 -3.72 -1.76
N PHE A 403 18.65 -4.34 -0.70
CA PHE A 403 19.22 -5.70 -0.80
C PHE A 403 18.16 -6.74 -1.20
N ILE A 404 16.93 -6.65 -0.66
CA ILE A 404 15.82 -7.54 -1.05
C ILE A 404 15.41 -7.28 -2.50
N ALA A 405 15.37 -6.01 -2.93
CA ALA A 405 14.97 -5.60 -4.28
C ALA A 405 15.96 -5.96 -5.40
N ARG A 406 17.13 -6.51 -5.10
CA ARG A 406 18.22 -6.75 -6.07
C ARG A 406 17.87 -7.69 -7.23
N ASN A 407 16.86 -8.55 -7.08
CA ASN A 407 16.47 -9.50 -8.12
C ASN A 407 15.49 -8.85 -9.11
N PRO A 408 15.89 -8.65 -10.40
CA PRO A 408 15.03 -8.03 -11.40
C PRO A 408 13.79 -8.86 -11.76
N ASN A 409 13.82 -10.17 -11.51
CA ASN A 409 12.72 -11.09 -11.79
C ASN A 409 11.66 -11.14 -10.66
N SER A 410 11.85 -10.39 -9.58
CA SER A 410 10.86 -10.31 -8.50
C SER A 410 9.58 -9.65 -9.00
N SER A 411 8.42 -10.25 -8.68
CA SER A 411 7.12 -9.63 -8.92
C SER A 411 6.82 -8.58 -7.86
N VAL A 412 6.54 -7.36 -8.28
CA VAL A 412 6.08 -6.27 -7.42
C VAL A 412 4.79 -6.66 -6.73
N PHE A 413 3.84 -7.23 -7.49
CA PHE A 413 2.55 -7.70 -6.96
C PHE A 413 2.73 -8.77 -5.86
N ALA A 414 3.59 -9.76 -6.09
CA ALA A 414 3.80 -10.83 -5.12
C ALA A 414 4.48 -10.36 -3.81
N ILE A 415 5.40 -9.38 -3.90
CA ILE A 415 6.06 -8.82 -2.72
C ILE A 415 5.05 -7.99 -1.91
N VAL A 416 4.26 -7.14 -2.58
CA VAL A 416 3.23 -6.33 -1.93
C VAL A 416 2.17 -7.21 -1.29
N SER A 417 1.70 -8.24 -2.00
CA SER A 417 0.73 -9.22 -1.49
C SER A 417 1.15 -9.80 -0.13
N PHE A 418 2.41 -10.20 0.00
CA PHE A 418 2.95 -10.74 1.24
C PHE A 418 2.98 -9.72 2.39
N ALA A 419 3.48 -8.53 2.12
CA ALA A 419 3.53 -7.47 3.13
C ALA A 419 2.12 -7.03 3.56
N TRP A 420 1.20 -6.91 2.61
CA TRP A 420 -0.20 -6.61 2.83
C TRP A 420 -0.88 -7.65 3.73
N ALA A 421 -0.65 -8.93 3.44
CA ALA A 421 -1.14 -10.02 4.28
C ALA A 421 -0.61 -9.92 5.71
N GLY A 422 0.67 -9.60 5.86
CA GLY A 422 1.32 -9.44 7.15
C GLY A 422 0.67 -8.37 8.02
N PHE A 423 0.48 -7.18 7.48
CA PHE A 423 -0.21 -6.10 8.17
C PHE A 423 -1.67 -6.42 8.44
N GLY A 424 -2.39 -6.90 7.43
CA GLY A 424 -3.79 -7.25 7.54
C GLY A 424 -4.06 -8.26 8.63
N ALA A 425 -3.25 -9.32 8.72
CA ALA A 425 -3.43 -10.37 9.71
C ALA A 425 -2.90 -10.01 11.11
N ALA A 426 -1.76 -9.30 11.21
CA ALA A 426 -1.19 -8.94 12.51
C ALA A 426 -2.00 -7.83 13.21
N PHE A 427 -2.48 -6.83 12.45
CA PHE A 427 -3.11 -5.65 13.03
C PHE A 427 -4.61 -5.58 12.80
N GLY A 428 -5.14 -6.06 11.67
CA GLY A 428 -6.56 -5.93 11.32
C GLY A 428 -7.49 -6.45 12.41
N PRO A 429 -7.39 -7.72 12.83
CA PRO A 429 -8.17 -8.25 13.93
C PRO A 429 -7.97 -7.44 15.22
N VAL A 430 -6.72 -7.10 15.56
CA VAL A 430 -6.42 -6.34 16.79
C VAL A 430 -7.08 -4.97 16.78
N VAL A 431 -7.05 -4.24 15.65
CA VAL A 431 -7.74 -2.96 15.49
C VAL A 431 -9.25 -3.13 15.63
N LEU A 432 -9.85 -4.08 14.91
CA LEU A 432 -11.30 -4.30 14.97
C LEU A 432 -11.76 -4.66 16.38
N PHE A 433 -11.11 -5.61 17.04
CA PHE A 433 -11.48 -6.00 18.39
C PHE A 433 -11.19 -4.89 19.42
N SER A 434 -10.12 -4.11 19.26
CA SER A 434 -9.84 -2.94 20.10
C SER A 434 -10.93 -1.88 20.02
N LEU A 435 -11.51 -1.69 18.84
CA LEU A 435 -12.52 -0.67 18.59
C LEU A 435 -13.94 -1.14 18.88
N PHE A 436 -14.27 -2.42 18.71
CA PHE A 436 -15.64 -2.91 18.68
C PHE A 436 -15.98 -3.95 19.75
N TRP A 437 -15.00 -4.54 20.43
CA TRP A 437 -15.26 -5.54 21.46
C TRP A 437 -14.69 -5.15 22.81
N LYS A 438 -15.58 -4.76 23.73
CA LYS A 438 -15.25 -4.27 25.07
C LYS A 438 -14.46 -5.29 25.92
N ARG A 439 -14.66 -6.59 25.68
CA ARG A 439 -14.04 -7.69 26.46
C ARG A 439 -12.58 -7.91 26.13
N THR A 440 -12.08 -7.41 24.97
CA THR A 440 -10.69 -7.57 24.54
C THR A 440 -9.75 -6.96 25.58
N ASN A 441 -8.71 -7.72 25.95
CA ASN A 441 -7.65 -7.30 26.85
C ASN A 441 -6.27 -7.37 26.19
N LYS A 442 -5.22 -6.96 26.91
CA LYS A 442 -3.85 -6.92 26.37
C LYS A 442 -3.34 -8.28 25.90
N TRP A 443 -3.69 -9.34 26.59
CA TRP A 443 -3.23 -10.70 26.27
C TRP A 443 -3.89 -11.23 25.00
N GLY A 444 -5.19 -10.96 24.83
CA GLY A 444 -5.90 -11.26 23.59
C GLY A 444 -5.36 -10.47 22.41
N ALA A 445 -5.12 -9.17 22.58
CA ALA A 445 -4.52 -8.35 21.52
C ALA A 445 -3.12 -8.84 21.13
N LEU A 446 -2.29 -9.20 22.13
CA LEU A 446 -0.97 -9.76 21.90
C LEU A 446 -1.03 -11.10 21.16
N ALA A 447 -1.89 -12.01 21.61
CA ALA A 447 -2.07 -13.31 20.97
C ALA A 447 -2.53 -13.16 19.51
N GLY A 448 -3.50 -12.28 19.23
CA GLY A 448 -3.96 -12.02 17.87
C GLY A 448 -2.87 -11.48 16.98
N MET A 449 -2.08 -10.52 17.46
CA MET A 449 -0.98 -9.92 16.70
C MET A 449 0.10 -10.97 16.36
N VAL A 450 0.53 -11.74 17.35
CA VAL A 450 1.59 -12.75 17.16
C VAL A 450 1.09 -13.91 16.30
N CYS A 451 -0.10 -14.45 16.59
CA CYS A 451 -0.66 -15.53 15.77
C CYS A 451 -0.92 -15.09 14.33
N GLY A 452 -1.52 -13.92 14.14
CA GLY A 452 -1.79 -13.40 12.79
C GLY A 452 -0.51 -13.15 11.99
N GLY A 453 0.43 -12.41 12.57
CA GLY A 453 1.69 -12.10 11.90
C GLY A 453 2.54 -13.34 11.59
N SER A 454 2.66 -14.28 12.54
CA SER A 454 3.40 -15.52 12.33
C SER A 454 2.72 -16.46 11.34
N MET A 455 1.37 -16.53 11.36
CA MET A 455 0.62 -17.42 10.49
C MET A 455 0.77 -17.04 8.99
N VAL A 456 1.01 -15.78 8.67
CA VAL A 456 1.31 -15.38 7.28
C VAL A 456 2.55 -16.09 6.74
N PHE A 457 3.63 -16.18 7.55
CA PHE A 457 4.83 -16.92 7.17
C PHE A 457 4.56 -18.42 7.09
N ILE A 458 3.92 -18.98 8.12
CA ILE A 458 3.59 -20.41 8.19
C ILE A 458 2.73 -20.82 7.01
N TRP A 459 1.68 -20.04 6.72
CA TRP A 459 0.79 -20.37 5.60
C TRP A 459 1.52 -20.29 4.27
N LYS A 460 2.22 -19.19 3.99
CA LYS A 460 2.88 -18.98 2.71
C LYS A 460 3.97 -20.02 2.41
N TYR A 461 4.80 -20.35 3.40
CA TYR A 461 5.98 -21.15 3.17
C TYR A 461 5.84 -22.64 3.53
N LEU A 462 4.88 -22.99 4.40
CA LEU A 462 4.71 -24.37 4.86
C LEU A 462 3.37 -24.99 4.44
N ILE A 463 2.26 -24.23 4.48
CA ILE A 463 0.92 -24.78 4.23
C ILE A 463 0.52 -24.64 2.76
N ARG A 464 0.66 -23.45 2.19
CA ARG A 464 0.30 -23.17 0.79
C ARG A 464 1.00 -24.09 -0.23
N PRO A 465 2.29 -24.46 -0.07
CA PRO A 465 2.96 -25.40 -0.96
C PRO A 465 2.37 -26.82 -1.00
N LEU A 466 1.51 -27.19 -0.02
CA LEU A 466 0.77 -28.46 -0.04
C LEU A 466 -0.24 -28.55 -1.20
N GLY A 467 -0.60 -27.40 -1.81
CA GLY A 467 -1.49 -27.32 -2.95
C GLY A 467 -2.97 -27.59 -2.61
N GLY A 468 -3.79 -27.78 -3.65
CA GLY A 468 -5.22 -28.04 -3.48
C GLY A 468 -5.95 -26.91 -2.72
N ILE A 469 -6.75 -27.25 -1.74
CA ILE A 469 -7.52 -26.32 -0.91
C ILE A 469 -6.64 -25.39 -0.06
N TRP A 470 -5.37 -25.76 0.18
CA TRP A 470 -4.41 -24.95 0.94
C TRP A 470 -3.76 -23.86 0.10
N ASN A 471 -3.86 -23.93 -1.23
CA ASN A 471 -3.30 -22.93 -2.14
C ASN A 471 -4.21 -21.68 -2.21
N ILE A 472 -4.41 -21.04 -1.08
CA ILE A 472 -5.18 -19.79 -0.95
C ILE A 472 -4.27 -18.68 -0.41
N TYR A 473 -4.71 -17.44 -0.60
CA TYR A 473 -3.99 -16.26 -0.14
C TYR A 473 -3.87 -16.25 1.38
N GLU A 474 -2.66 -16.12 1.87
CA GLU A 474 -2.30 -16.25 3.28
C GLU A 474 -3.02 -15.29 4.23
N LEU A 475 -3.50 -14.13 3.73
CA LEU A 475 -4.23 -13.17 4.55
C LEU A 475 -5.50 -13.75 5.15
N LEU A 476 -6.29 -14.49 4.37
CA LEU A 476 -7.58 -15.02 4.83
C LEU A 476 -7.42 -15.94 6.06
N PRO A 477 -6.66 -17.04 5.99
CA PRO A 477 -6.52 -17.93 7.14
C PRO A 477 -5.81 -17.28 8.32
N ALA A 478 -4.78 -16.46 8.07
CA ALA A 478 -4.06 -15.77 9.13
C ALA A 478 -4.93 -14.76 9.88
N PHE A 479 -5.79 -14.02 9.16
CA PHE A 479 -6.75 -13.10 9.75
C PHE A 479 -7.77 -13.82 10.65
N LEU A 480 -8.34 -14.93 10.16
CA LEU A 480 -9.31 -15.72 10.93
C LEU A 480 -8.68 -16.33 12.17
N ILE A 481 -7.48 -16.89 12.06
CA ILE A 481 -6.73 -17.45 13.20
C ILE A 481 -6.44 -16.37 14.24
N ALA A 482 -6.07 -15.16 13.81
CA ALA A 482 -5.86 -14.04 14.71
C ALA A 482 -7.16 -13.66 15.45
N CYS A 483 -8.31 -13.62 14.76
CA CYS A 483 -9.60 -13.38 15.39
C CYS A 483 -9.91 -14.45 16.48
N VAL A 484 -9.73 -15.71 16.14
CA VAL A 484 -9.95 -16.82 17.09
C VAL A 484 -9.02 -16.72 18.29
N ALA A 485 -7.72 -16.43 18.07
CA ALA A 485 -6.75 -16.25 19.13
C ALA A 485 -7.13 -15.10 20.08
N ILE A 486 -7.58 -13.95 19.53
CA ILE A 486 -8.06 -12.82 20.34
C ILE A 486 -9.23 -13.25 21.23
N VAL A 487 -10.22 -13.92 20.64
CA VAL A 487 -11.42 -14.34 21.40
C VAL A 487 -11.07 -15.30 22.51
N ILE A 488 -10.37 -16.39 22.18
CA ILE A 488 -10.02 -17.44 23.14
C ILE A 488 -9.18 -16.86 24.28
N VAL A 489 -8.09 -16.18 23.96
CA VAL A 489 -7.17 -15.66 24.98
C VAL A 489 -7.82 -14.55 25.81
N SER A 490 -8.63 -13.67 25.18
CA SER A 490 -9.36 -12.67 25.95
C SER A 490 -10.36 -13.29 26.94
N LEU A 491 -11.04 -14.38 26.58
CA LEU A 491 -12.00 -15.04 27.45
C LEU A 491 -11.31 -15.82 28.59
N LEU A 492 -10.17 -16.43 28.32
CA LEU A 492 -9.39 -17.23 29.30
C LEU A 492 -8.55 -16.36 30.25
N THR A 493 -8.37 -15.08 29.97
CA THR A 493 -7.55 -14.15 30.78
C THR A 493 -8.43 -13.12 31.52
N PRO A 494 -7.90 -12.42 32.55
CA PRO A 494 -8.68 -11.47 33.33
C PRO A 494 -9.37 -10.41 32.48
N LYS A 495 -10.56 -9.99 32.90
CA LYS A 495 -11.33 -8.91 32.26
C LYS A 495 -10.53 -7.59 32.28
N PRO A 496 -10.74 -6.71 31.29
CA PRO A 496 -10.23 -5.34 31.34
C PRO A 496 -10.64 -4.63 32.64
N SER A 497 -9.81 -3.69 33.08
CA SER A 497 -10.16 -2.88 34.26
C SER A 497 -11.38 -1.99 33.96
N LYS A 498 -12.13 -1.62 35.00
CA LYS A 498 -13.30 -0.72 34.89
C LYS A 498 -12.96 0.58 34.11
N LYS A 499 -11.79 1.16 34.38
CA LYS A 499 -11.31 2.37 33.66
C LYS A 499 -11.20 2.17 32.14
N ILE A 500 -10.76 0.98 31.70
CA ILE A 500 -10.68 0.64 30.27
C ILE A 500 -12.09 0.47 29.68
N GLU A 501 -13.00 -0.14 30.42
CA GLU A 501 -14.38 -0.34 29.99
C GLU A 501 -15.16 0.98 29.92
N GLU A 502 -15.00 1.86 30.89
CA GLU A 502 -15.60 3.22 30.89
C GLU A 502 -15.09 4.08 29.72
N GLU A 503 -13.79 3.99 29.43
CA GLU A 503 -13.21 4.69 28.28
C GLU A 503 -13.77 4.15 26.96
N PHE A 504 -13.93 2.83 26.83
CA PHE A 504 -14.56 2.21 25.67
C PHE A 504 -16.01 2.70 25.48
N ASP A 505 -16.81 2.71 26.57
CA ASP A 505 -18.20 3.13 26.55
C ASP A 505 -18.31 4.64 26.20
N ARG A 506 -17.44 5.47 26.76
CA ARG A 506 -17.37 6.91 26.44
C ARG A 506 -17.11 7.14 24.95
N VAL A 507 -16.13 6.46 24.37
CA VAL A 507 -15.84 6.57 22.93
C VAL A 507 -16.99 6.05 22.07
N ALA A 508 -17.66 4.98 22.50
CA ALA A 508 -18.80 4.41 21.79
C ALA A 508 -20.02 5.34 21.77
N GLN A 509 -20.21 6.11 22.83
CA GLN A 509 -21.35 7.04 23.00
C GLN A 509 -21.12 8.42 22.39
N MET A 510 -19.90 8.77 21.96
CA MET A 510 -19.62 10.03 21.26
C MET A 510 -20.45 10.08 19.97
N LYS A 511 -21.36 11.08 19.85
CA LYS A 511 -22.23 11.29 18.69
C LYS A 511 -21.51 11.97 17.54
#